data_f1b0c0c8e44a570ccbdbb812c95c35df
#
_entry.id   f1b0c0c8e44a570ccbdbb812c95c35df
#
_cell.length_a   1.000
_cell.length_b   1.000
_cell.length_c   1.000
_cell.angle_alpha   90.00
_cell.angle_beta   90.00
_cell.angle_gamma   90.00
#
_symmetry.space_group_name_H-M   'P 1'
#
loop_
_entity.id
_entity.type
_entity.pdbx_description
1 polymer ?
#
loop_
_entity_poly.entity_id
_entity_poly.type
_entity_poly.pdbx_seq_one_letter_code
_entity_poly.pdbx_strand_id
1 'polypeptide(L)'
;MTDTPLLPSITVDTGRDPDASVIWMHGLGDTGQGWSQVVPELGLPPALSVRFVFPHAPSMPVTINQGYVMPAWYDIRAADLTSRADLAGVSASRTRIEAMIAAERARGVAASRIVLAGFSQGGVIALHTGLRHAERLAGIVGLSTYLVDPGSLAAEASDANRAVPILLAHGLRDPVIHYEWAEASRNALEKGGWKVEWHAYPMEHEASHAEIRAVGSFLTRVLAAKASG
;
A
#
# COMPACT_ATOMS: atom_id res chain seq x y z
N MET A 1 -17.97 -3.85 -18.34
CA MET A 1 -16.89 -3.35 -17.47
C MET A 1 -17.26 -1.92 -17.14
N THR A 2 -17.58 -1.59 -15.88
CA THR A 2 -17.82 -0.21 -15.46
C THR A 2 -16.48 0.52 -15.56
N ASP A 3 -16.46 1.55 -16.39
CA ASP A 3 -15.26 2.38 -16.62
C ASP A 3 -15.01 3.23 -15.35
N THR A 4 -14.29 2.64 -14.39
CA THR A 4 -13.92 3.36 -13.16
C THR A 4 -12.86 4.40 -13.55
N PRO A 5 -13.13 5.71 -13.40
CA PRO A 5 -12.18 6.73 -13.78
C PRO A 5 -10.90 6.61 -12.94
N LEU A 6 -9.75 6.80 -13.60
CA LEU A 6 -8.46 6.82 -12.91
C LEU A 6 -8.40 8.01 -11.94
N LEU A 7 -7.80 7.75 -10.78
CA LEU A 7 -7.52 8.82 -9.83
C LEU A 7 -6.47 9.78 -10.39
N PRO A 8 -6.63 11.10 -10.17
CA PRO A 8 -5.53 12.03 -10.40
C PRO A 8 -4.29 11.57 -9.63
N SER A 9 -3.13 11.61 -10.26
CA SER A 9 -1.90 11.05 -9.70
C SER A 9 -0.69 11.88 -10.07
N ILE A 10 0.33 11.85 -9.22
CA ILE A 10 1.68 12.28 -9.56
C ILE A 10 2.46 11.04 -9.99
N THR A 11 3.29 11.17 -11.01
CA THR A 11 4.18 10.09 -11.45
C THR A 11 5.62 10.54 -11.40
N VAL A 12 6.50 9.64 -10.95
CA VAL A 12 7.95 9.84 -10.92
C VAL A 12 8.60 8.59 -11.52
N ASP A 13 9.32 8.75 -12.61
CA ASP A 13 10.07 7.68 -13.26
C ASP A 13 11.55 7.74 -12.84
N THR A 14 12.13 6.63 -12.37
CA THR A 14 13.54 6.57 -11.95
C THR A 14 14.50 6.30 -13.11
N GLY A 15 13.98 6.00 -14.29
CA GLY A 15 14.78 5.73 -15.50
C GLY A 15 13.95 5.87 -16.76
N ARG A 16 14.55 5.55 -17.89
CA ARG A 16 13.83 5.50 -19.17
C ARG A 16 13.07 4.19 -19.31
N ASP A 17 11.90 4.25 -19.91
CA ASP A 17 11.06 3.08 -20.24
C ASP A 17 10.85 2.13 -19.03
N PRO A 18 10.25 2.61 -17.92
CA PRO A 18 10.07 1.80 -16.73
C PRO A 18 9.23 0.55 -17.02
N ASP A 19 9.77 -0.61 -16.67
CA ASP A 19 9.18 -1.93 -16.83
C ASP A 19 8.57 -2.48 -15.53
N ALA A 20 8.61 -1.68 -14.47
CA ALA A 20 8.02 -1.95 -13.17
C ALA A 20 7.26 -0.72 -12.67
N SER A 21 6.27 -0.94 -11.79
CA SER A 21 5.49 0.14 -11.20
C SER A 21 5.29 -0.05 -9.70
N VAL A 22 5.29 1.08 -8.97
CA VAL A 22 4.90 1.14 -7.56
C VAL A 22 3.72 2.10 -7.46
N ILE A 23 2.56 1.60 -7.03
CA ILE A 23 1.39 2.44 -6.73
C ILE A 23 1.43 2.70 -5.22
N TRP A 24 1.69 3.96 -4.85
CA TRP A 24 1.94 4.35 -3.45
C TRP A 24 0.83 5.27 -2.94
N MET A 25 0.06 4.77 -1.99
CA MET A 25 -1.10 5.43 -1.40
C MET A 25 -0.70 6.17 -0.12
N HIS A 26 -1.08 7.45 -0.04
CA HIS A 26 -0.82 8.33 1.11
C HIS A 26 -1.74 8.06 2.31
N GLY A 27 -1.43 8.65 3.47
CA GLY A 27 -2.28 8.61 4.66
C GLY A 27 -3.49 9.55 4.59
N LEU A 28 -4.36 9.49 5.60
CA LEU A 28 -5.53 10.37 5.74
C LEU A 28 -5.11 11.85 5.71
N GLY A 29 -5.81 12.65 4.92
CA GLY A 29 -5.60 14.10 4.85
C GLY A 29 -4.38 14.55 4.06
N ASP A 30 -3.53 13.62 3.62
CA ASP A 30 -2.34 13.88 2.80
C ASP A 30 -2.67 13.79 1.30
N THR A 31 -1.66 13.87 0.45
CA THR A 31 -1.77 13.80 -1.00
C THR A 31 -0.63 12.99 -1.61
N GLY A 32 -0.77 12.60 -2.87
CA GLY A 32 0.33 11.97 -3.61
C GLY A 32 1.57 12.86 -3.72
N GLN A 33 1.41 14.21 -3.66
CA GLN A 33 2.53 15.17 -3.69
C GLN A 33 3.45 15.01 -2.48
N GLY A 34 2.89 14.81 -1.27
CA GLY A 34 3.69 14.62 -0.06
C GLY A 34 4.65 13.44 -0.19
N TRP A 35 4.14 12.31 -0.70
CA TRP A 35 4.91 11.08 -0.82
C TRP A 35 5.82 11.01 -2.05
N SER A 36 5.57 11.78 -3.10
CA SER A 36 6.43 11.75 -4.30
C SER A 36 7.89 12.14 -4.02
N GLN A 37 8.12 12.89 -2.94
CA GLN A 37 9.44 13.36 -2.52
C GLN A 37 10.33 12.23 -1.95
N VAL A 38 9.79 11.06 -1.58
CA VAL A 38 10.58 9.96 -1.01
C VAL A 38 11.39 9.18 -2.05
N VAL A 39 11.06 9.31 -3.33
CA VAL A 39 11.66 8.49 -4.40
C VAL A 39 13.18 8.58 -4.45
N PRO A 40 13.82 9.75 -4.38
CA PRO A 40 15.29 9.84 -4.35
C PRO A 40 15.92 9.15 -3.13
N GLU A 41 15.17 9.09 -2.00
CA GLU A 41 15.67 8.55 -0.74
C GLU A 41 15.61 7.03 -0.65
N LEU A 42 14.82 6.38 -1.52
CA LEU A 42 14.74 4.91 -1.61
C LEU A 42 16.10 4.28 -1.93
N GLY A 43 16.99 5.00 -2.65
CA GLY A 43 18.31 4.52 -3.02
C GLY A 43 18.27 3.31 -3.96
N LEU A 44 17.32 3.32 -4.90
CA LEU A 44 17.23 2.29 -5.93
C LEU A 44 18.47 2.28 -6.82
N PRO A 45 18.93 1.10 -7.25
CA PRO A 45 20.06 1.02 -8.17
C PRO A 45 19.70 1.64 -9.53
N PRO A 46 20.61 2.37 -10.21
CA PRO A 46 20.35 3.02 -11.49
C PRO A 46 19.84 2.09 -12.60
N ALA A 47 20.17 0.80 -12.50
CA ALA A 47 19.71 -0.20 -13.47
C ALA A 47 18.24 -0.61 -13.30
N LEU A 48 17.58 -0.21 -12.20
CA LEU A 48 16.19 -0.51 -11.92
C LEU A 48 15.31 0.68 -12.31
N SER A 49 14.65 0.58 -13.47
CA SER A 49 13.74 1.61 -13.96
C SER A 49 12.32 1.32 -13.46
N VAL A 50 11.82 2.18 -12.59
CA VAL A 50 10.52 2.05 -11.93
C VAL A 50 9.69 3.30 -12.12
N ARG A 51 8.42 3.15 -12.47
CA ARG A 51 7.43 4.19 -12.38
C ARG A 51 6.78 4.17 -11.01
N PHE A 52 6.88 5.26 -10.29
CA PHE A 52 6.10 5.50 -9.08
C PHE A 52 4.84 6.28 -9.45
N VAL A 53 3.70 5.77 -9.00
CA VAL A 53 2.39 6.40 -9.18
C VAL A 53 1.83 6.71 -7.81
N PHE A 54 1.61 8.00 -7.54
CA PHE A 54 1.09 8.52 -6.28
C PHE A 54 -0.32 9.08 -6.49
N PRO A 55 -1.36 8.24 -6.34
CA PRO A 55 -2.73 8.70 -6.53
C PRO A 55 -3.18 9.61 -5.40
N HIS A 56 -4.05 10.57 -5.73
CA HIS A 56 -4.78 11.37 -4.76
C HIS A 56 -6.08 10.66 -4.38
N ALA A 57 -6.28 10.41 -3.08
CA ALA A 57 -7.54 9.91 -2.59
C ALA A 57 -8.67 10.92 -2.85
N PRO A 58 -9.91 10.47 -3.05
CA PRO A 58 -11.06 11.37 -3.15
C PRO A 58 -11.23 12.19 -1.86
N SER A 59 -11.69 13.44 -1.98
CA SER A 59 -12.11 14.21 -0.82
C SER A 59 -13.47 13.75 -0.35
N MET A 60 -13.60 13.46 0.95
CA MET A 60 -14.84 13.02 1.59
C MET A 60 -14.93 13.51 3.04
N PRO A 61 -16.13 13.63 3.62
CA PRO A 61 -16.26 13.91 5.05
C PRO A 61 -15.73 12.72 5.86
N VAL A 62 -14.94 13.01 6.91
CA VAL A 62 -14.35 12.01 7.81
C VAL A 62 -15.01 12.14 9.19
N THR A 63 -15.70 11.08 9.62
CA THR A 63 -16.57 11.10 10.81
C THR A 63 -15.79 11.41 12.08
N ILE A 64 -14.61 10.78 12.31
CA ILE A 64 -13.80 11.02 13.52
C ILE A 64 -13.30 12.47 13.60
N ASN A 65 -13.18 13.15 12.46
CA ASN A 65 -12.81 14.55 12.35
C ASN A 65 -14.04 15.47 12.22
N GLN A 66 -15.16 15.09 12.87
CA GLN A 66 -16.41 15.86 12.91
C GLN A 66 -17.00 16.19 11.51
N GLY A 67 -16.76 15.30 10.54
CA GLY A 67 -17.24 15.47 9.17
C GLY A 67 -16.41 16.46 8.32
N TYR A 68 -15.21 16.86 8.80
CA TYR A 68 -14.32 17.69 7.99
C TYR A 68 -13.97 16.97 6.68
N VAL A 69 -14.09 17.71 5.56
CA VAL A 69 -13.83 17.16 4.21
C VAL A 69 -12.34 17.21 3.92
N MET A 70 -11.75 16.04 3.69
CA MET A 70 -10.33 15.89 3.38
C MET A 70 -10.09 14.69 2.46
N PRO A 71 -8.91 14.56 1.81
CA PRO A 71 -8.54 13.35 1.08
C PRO A 71 -8.56 12.15 2.01
N ALA A 72 -9.34 11.13 1.66
CA ALA A 72 -9.46 9.90 2.44
C ALA A 72 -9.79 8.71 1.54
N TRP A 73 -9.22 7.54 1.85
CA TRP A 73 -9.52 6.31 1.15
C TRP A 73 -10.84 5.68 1.61
N TYR A 74 -11.18 5.87 2.87
CA TYR A 74 -12.42 5.41 3.50
C TYR A 74 -12.72 6.24 4.75
N ASP A 75 -13.94 6.17 5.26
CA ASP A 75 -14.31 6.90 6.47
C ASP A 75 -13.76 6.23 7.73
N ILE A 76 -13.23 7.04 8.66
CA ILE A 76 -12.85 6.60 10.01
C ILE A 76 -13.95 7.02 10.97
N ARG A 77 -14.72 6.04 11.48
CA ARG A 77 -15.93 6.26 12.29
C ARG A 77 -15.68 6.26 13.78
N ALA A 78 -14.58 5.67 14.24
CA ALA A 78 -14.23 5.58 15.64
C ALA A 78 -12.71 5.46 15.83
N ALA A 79 -12.22 5.77 17.04
CA ALA A 79 -10.81 5.61 17.39
C ALA A 79 -10.38 4.12 17.43
N ASP A 80 -11.31 3.21 17.75
CA ASP A 80 -11.10 1.78 17.54
C ASP A 80 -11.31 1.47 16.05
N LEU A 81 -10.22 1.47 15.31
CA LEU A 81 -10.18 1.31 13.85
C LEU A 81 -10.64 -0.08 13.38
N THR A 82 -10.75 -1.05 14.29
CA THR A 82 -11.06 -2.44 13.95
C THR A 82 -12.55 -2.76 14.12
N SER A 83 -13.23 -2.18 15.12
CA SER A 83 -14.61 -2.56 15.47
C SER A 83 -15.68 -1.97 14.56
N ARG A 84 -15.39 -0.87 13.85
CA ARG A 84 -16.34 -0.14 13.00
C ARG A 84 -15.72 0.29 11.67
N ALA A 85 -14.88 -0.57 11.11
CA ALA A 85 -14.24 -0.29 9.83
C ALA A 85 -15.28 -0.02 8.72
N ASP A 86 -15.04 1.00 7.92
CA ASP A 86 -15.85 1.30 6.74
C ASP A 86 -15.46 0.37 5.58
N LEU A 87 -15.86 -0.90 5.68
CA LEU A 87 -15.54 -1.92 4.67
C LEU A 87 -16.08 -1.56 3.28
N ALA A 88 -17.18 -0.82 3.20
CA ALA A 88 -17.72 -0.35 1.92
C ALA A 88 -16.79 0.69 1.27
N GLY A 89 -16.28 1.65 2.05
CA GLY A 89 -15.28 2.63 1.60
C GLY A 89 -13.95 1.97 1.21
N VAL A 90 -13.50 0.99 2.00
CA VAL A 90 -12.30 0.19 1.69
C VAL A 90 -12.48 -0.55 0.36
N SER A 91 -13.63 -1.20 0.13
CA SER A 91 -13.94 -1.89 -1.12
C SER A 91 -14.03 -0.94 -2.31
N ALA A 92 -14.64 0.24 -2.13
CA ALA A 92 -14.68 1.27 -3.17
C ALA A 92 -13.28 1.77 -3.54
N SER A 93 -12.40 1.96 -2.56
CA SER A 93 -11.00 2.35 -2.79
C SER A 93 -10.19 1.23 -3.44
N ARG A 94 -10.42 -0.03 -3.04
CA ARG A 94 -9.86 -1.19 -3.77
C ARG A 94 -10.22 -1.11 -5.26
N THR A 95 -11.48 -0.89 -5.62
CA THR A 95 -11.92 -0.81 -7.02
C THR A 95 -11.16 0.27 -7.80
N ARG A 96 -10.87 1.41 -7.17
CA ARG A 96 -10.06 2.49 -7.78
C ARG A 96 -8.61 2.07 -7.99
N ILE A 97 -8.00 1.39 -7.01
CA ILE A 97 -6.62 0.91 -7.14
C ILE A 97 -6.51 -0.23 -8.14
N GLU A 98 -7.51 -1.12 -8.23
CA GLU A 98 -7.59 -2.13 -9.30
C GLU A 98 -7.61 -1.48 -10.71
N ALA A 99 -8.33 -0.36 -10.89
CA ALA A 99 -8.31 0.39 -12.14
C ALA A 99 -6.91 0.96 -12.45
N MET A 100 -6.17 1.39 -11.44
CA MET A 100 -4.78 1.87 -11.61
C MET A 100 -3.82 0.73 -11.98
N ILE A 101 -3.97 -0.44 -11.34
CA ILE A 101 -3.22 -1.65 -11.73
C ILE A 101 -3.51 -1.98 -13.20
N ALA A 102 -4.78 -1.97 -13.60
CA ALA A 102 -5.19 -2.22 -14.98
C ALA A 102 -4.57 -1.20 -15.97
N ALA A 103 -4.46 0.07 -15.59
CA ALA A 103 -3.82 1.09 -16.41
C ALA A 103 -2.31 0.82 -16.58
N GLU A 104 -1.59 0.42 -15.53
CA GLU A 104 -0.18 0.04 -15.64
C GLU A 104 -0.01 -1.25 -16.47
N ARG A 105 -0.94 -2.20 -16.34
CA ARG A 105 -1.00 -3.40 -17.19
C ARG A 105 -1.19 -3.05 -18.67
N ALA A 106 -2.08 -2.12 -18.96
CA ALA A 106 -2.34 -1.63 -20.33
C ALA A 106 -1.11 -0.91 -20.95
N ARG A 107 -0.22 -0.35 -20.09
CA ARG A 107 1.06 0.20 -20.52
C ARG A 107 2.13 -0.87 -20.80
N GLY A 108 1.83 -2.15 -20.57
CA GLY A 108 2.74 -3.27 -20.79
C GLY A 108 3.51 -3.75 -19.56
N VAL A 109 3.25 -3.18 -18.38
CA VAL A 109 3.85 -3.63 -17.11
C VAL A 109 3.17 -4.93 -16.66
N ALA A 110 3.91 -6.03 -16.48
CA ALA A 110 3.35 -7.26 -15.95
C ALA A 110 2.87 -7.07 -14.49
N ALA A 111 1.77 -7.72 -14.08
CA ALA A 111 1.29 -7.63 -12.69
C ALA A 111 2.39 -8.05 -11.68
N SER A 112 3.20 -9.05 -12.03
CA SER A 112 4.34 -9.52 -11.25
C SER A 112 5.51 -8.50 -11.15
N ARG A 113 5.37 -7.34 -11.75
CA ARG A 113 6.28 -6.20 -11.65
C ARG A 113 5.60 -4.95 -11.07
N ILE A 114 4.42 -5.12 -10.47
CA ILE A 114 3.69 -4.05 -9.77
C ILE A 114 3.76 -4.31 -8.26
N VAL A 115 4.15 -3.27 -7.51
CA VAL A 115 4.11 -3.25 -6.05
C VAL A 115 3.01 -2.29 -5.61
N LEU A 116 2.23 -2.70 -4.62
CA LEU A 116 1.32 -1.79 -3.90
C LEU A 116 1.99 -1.36 -2.61
N ALA A 117 2.12 -0.06 -2.40
CA ALA A 117 2.69 0.52 -1.20
C ALA A 117 1.72 1.53 -0.58
N GLY A 118 1.79 1.71 0.74
CA GLY A 118 0.99 2.73 1.38
C GLY A 118 1.38 2.98 2.83
N PHE A 119 1.06 4.19 3.27
CA PHE A 119 1.24 4.66 4.64
C PHE A 119 -0.11 4.80 5.33
N SER A 120 -0.22 4.37 6.58
CA SER A 120 -1.41 4.54 7.41
C SER A 120 -2.67 4.01 6.69
N GLN A 121 -3.67 4.85 6.43
CA GLN A 121 -4.87 4.51 5.68
C GLN A 121 -4.57 3.95 4.28
N GLY A 122 -3.56 4.49 3.58
CA GLY A 122 -3.10 3.97 2.30
C GLY A 122 -2.49 2.56 2.40
N GLY A 123 -1.83 2.23 3.52
CA GLY A 123 -1.31 0.90 3.79
C GLY A 123 -2.42 -0.15 3.96
N VAL A 124 -3.54 0.24 4.59
CA VAL A 124 -4.74 -0.62 4.65
C VAL A 124 -5.21 -0.97 3.25
N ILE A 125 -5.28 0.00 2.33
CA ILE A 125 -5.72 -0.23 0.95
C ILE A 125 -4.70 -1.07 0.18
N ALA A 126 -3.39 -0.86 0.40
CA ALA A 126 -2.34 -1.68 -0.23
C ALA A 126 -2.48 -3.15 0.16
N LEU A 127 -2.62 -3.44 1.45
CA LEU A 127 -2.83 -4.79 1.96
C LEU A 127 -4.15 -5.39 1.47
N HIS A 128 -5.27 -4.65 1.63
CA HIS A 128 -6.59 -5.15 1.27
C HIS A 128 -6.69 -5.49 -0.22
N THR A 129 -6.16 -4.62 -1.08
CA THR A 129 -6.15 -4.83 -2.54
C THR A 129 -5.17 -5.92 -2.94
N GLY A 130 -3.93 -5.83 -2.48
CA GLY A 130 -2.86 -6.73 -2.91
C GLY A 130 -3.10 -8.19 -2.54
N LEU A 131 -3.64 -8.46 -1.35
CA LEU A 131 -3.98 -9.81 -0.93
C LEU A 131 -5.13 -10.43 -1.72
N ARG A 132 -5.98 -9.60 -2.36
CA ARG A 132 -7.19 -10.03 -3.09
C ARG A 132 -7.08 -9.86 -4.61
N HIS A 133 -5.98 -9.28 -5.11
CA HIS A 133 -5.79 -9.07 -6.54
C HIS A 133 -5.67 -10.40 -7.29
N ALA A 134 -6.29 -10.51 -8.45
CA ALA A 134 -6.42 -11.77 -9.19
C ALA A 134 -5.11 -12.27 -9.80
N GLU A 135 -4.20 -11.37 -10.17
CA GLU A 135 -2.88 -11.70 -10.71
C GLU A 135 -1.80 -11.56 -9.64
N ARG A 136 -0.69 -12.32 -9.78
CA ARG A 136 0.44 -12.22 -8.86
C ARG A 136 1.11 -10.84 -8.96
N LEU A 137 1.21 -10.15 -7.83
CA LEU A 137 1.96 -8.91 -7.68
C LEU A 137 3.44 -9.17 -7.32
N ALA A 138 4.29 -8.15 -7.53
CA ALA A 138 5.69 -8.18 -7.12
C ALA A 138 5.85 -8.12 -5.60
N GLY A 139 5.04 -7.33 -4.92
CA GLY A 139 5.10 -7.16 -3.48
C GLY A 139 4.04 -6.22 -2.94
N ILE A 140 3.93 -6.19 -1.60
CA ILE A 140 3.06 -5.28 -0.87
C ILE A 140 3.88 -4.62 0.23
N VAL A 141 3.74 -3.29 0.41
CA VAL A 141 4.39 -2.51 1.46
C VAL A 141 3.34 -1.79 2.29
N GLY A 142 3.35 -2.01 3.59
CA GLY A 142 2.49 -1.32 4.55
C GLY A 142 3.32 -0.63 5.62
N LEU A 143 3.21 0.71 5.71
CA LEU A 143 3.93 1.55 6.65
C LEU A 143 2.96 2.14 7.66
N SER A 144 3.25 2.01 8.96
CA SER A 144 2.42 2.52 10.07
C SER A 144 0.93 2.23 9.85
N THR A 145 0.59 0.97 9.61
CA THR A 145 -0.73 0.54 9.15
C THR A 145 -1.22 -0.72 9.87
N TYR A 146 -2.41 -1.15 9.53
CA TYR A 146 -3.03 -2.35 10.08
C TYR A 146 -3.82 -3.12 9.01
N LEU A 147 -4.14 -4.37 9.30
CA LEU A 147 -4.95 -5.22 8.44
C LEU A 147 -6.43 -5.08 8.83
N VAL A 148 -7.21 -4.47 7.94
CA VAL A 148 -8.67 -4.39 8.12
C VAL A 148 -9.29 -5.75 7.81
N ASP A 149 -10.25 -6.16 8.63
CA ASP A 149 -11.02 -7.40 8.47
C ASP A 149 -10.15 -8.65 8.18
N PRO A 150 -9.24 -9.03 9.10
CA PRO A 150 -8.41 -10.23 8.91
C PRO A 150 -9.22 -11.52 8.82
N GLY A 151 -10.45 -11.52 9.32
CA GLY A 151 -11.33 -12.70 9.31
C GLY A 151 -11.78 -13.12 7.91
N SER A 152 -11.92 -12.17 6.98
CA SER A 152 -12.34 -12.47 5.60
C SER A 152 -11.22 -13.04 4.72
N LEU A 153 -9.95 -12.93 5.12
CA LEU A 153 -8.81 -13.34 4.29
C LEU A 153 -8.84 -14.81 3.90
N ALA A 154 -9.33 -15.69 4.77
CA ALA A 154 -9.38 -17.11 4.47
C ALA A 154 -10.30 -17.43 3.26
N ALA A 155 -11.36 -16.62 3.08
CA ALA A 155 -12.32 -16.78 1.99
C ALA A 155 -12.01 -15.92 0.76
N GLU A 156 -11.38 -14.76 0.94
CA GLU A 156 -11.28 -13.73 -0.10
C GLU A 156 -9.88 -13.55 -0.67
N ALA A 157 -8.84 -14.05 0.02
CA ALA A 157 -7.48 -13.90 -0.47
C ALA A 157 -7.27 -14.66 -1.78
N SER A 158 -6.64 -14.01 -2.74
CA SER A 158 -6.31 -14.62 -4.03
C SER A 158 -5.17 -15.63 -3.89
N ASP A 159 -5.35 -16.81 -4.48
CA ASP A 159 -4.29 -17.82 -4.53
C ASP A 159 -3.03 -17.31 -5.26
N ALA A 160 -3.19 -16.43 -6.26
CA ALA A 160 -2.07 -15.82 -6.98
C ALA A 160 -1.13 -15.05 -6.04
N ASN A 161 -1.65 -14.49 -4.95
CA ASN A 161 -0.91 -13.69 -4.00
C ASN A 161 -0.67 -14.39 -2.64
N ARG A 162 -0.85 -15.73 -2.54
CA ARG A 162 -0.51 -16.48 -1.32
C ARG A 162 0.96 -16.42 -0.93
N ALA A 163 1.84 -16.26 -1.91
CA ALA A 163 3.28 -16.16 -1.71
C ALA A 163 3.84 -14.77 -2.10
N VAL A 164 2.99 -13.74 -2.16
CA VAL A 164 3.46 -12.38 -2.43
C VAL A 164 4.37 -11.91 -1.28
N PRO A 165 5.55 -11.35 -1.56
CA PRO A 165 6.37 -10.73 -0.52
C PRO A 165 5.65 -9.54 0.13
N ILE A 166 5.68 -9.45 1.46
CA ILE A 166 5.06 -8.35 2.22
C ILE A 166 6.13 -7.73 3.10
N LEU A 167 6.27 -6.40 3.04
CA LEU A 167 7.02 -5.63 4.02
C LEU A 167 6.02 -4.85 4.88
N LEU A 168 6.11 -5.00 6.19
CA LEU A 168 5.43 -4.15 7.16
C LEU A 168 6.45 -3.44 8.03
N ALA A 169 6.27 -2.13 8.21
CA ALA A 169 7.09 -1.34 9.09
C ALA A 169 6.24 -0.44 9.99
N HIS A 170 6.67 -0.24 11.25
CA HIS A 170 5.86 0.47 12.24
C HIS A 170 6.68 1.21 13.29
N GLY A 171 6.12 2.33 13.78
CA GLY A 171 6.67 3.08 14.92
C GLY A 171 6.32 2.43 16.26
N LEU A 172 7.34 2.19 17.10
CA LEU A 172 7.16 1.63 18.44
C LEU A 172 6.34 2.56 19.38
N ARG A 173 6.26 3.85 19.05
CA ARG A 173 5.56 4.87 19.84
C ARG A 173 4.44 5.53 19.05
N ASP A 174 3.89 4.84 18.04
CA ASP A 174 2.81 5.36 17.20
C ASP A 174 1.53 5.58 18.03
N PRO A 175 1.08 6.84 18.22
CA PRO A 175 -0.12 7.14 19.00
C PRO A 175 -1.41 7.08 18.16
N VAL A 176 -1.31 6.91 16.85
CA VAL A 176 -2.45 6.88 15.91
C VAL A 176 -2.86 5.46 15.59
N ILE A 177 -1.92 4.68 15.09
CA ILE A 177 -2.07 3.24 14.87
C ILE A 177 -1.21 2.55 15.93
N HIS A 178 -1.84 2.08 17.02
CA HIS A 178 -1.11 1.45 18.11
C HIS A 178 -0.30 0.26 17.63
N TYR A 179 0.94 0.13 18.14
CA TYR A 179 1.88 -0.90 17.74
C TYR A 179 1.29 -2.32 17.80
N GLU A 180 0.45 -2.60 18.80
CA GLU A 180 -0.22 -3.88 18.98
C GLU A 180 -1.16 -4.25 17.83
N TRP A 181 -1.75 -3.26 17.15
CA TRP A 181 -2.61 -3.50 15.97
C TRP A 181 -1.80 -3.89 14.74
N ALA A 182 -0.66 -3.27 14.57
CA ALA A 182 0.27 -3.64 13.49
C ALA A 182 0.88 -5.03 13.73
N GLU A 183 1.22 -5.32 14.98
CA GLU A 183 1.72 -6.63 15.39
C GLU A 183 0.65 -7.73 15.24
N ALA A 184 -0.59 -7.46 15.62
CA ALA A 184 -1.73 -8.35 15.37
C ALA A 184 -1.95 -8.59 13.87
N SER A 185 -1.77 -7.55 13.05
CA SER A 185 -1.87 -7.64 11.59
C SER A 185 -0.78 -8.55 11.00
N ARG A 186 0.48 -8.38 11.42
CA ARG A 186 1.58 -9.28 11.07
C ARG A 186 1.24 -10.73 11.45
N ASN A 187 0.85 -10.96 12.69
CA ASN A 187 0.54 -12.30 13.19
C ASN A 187 -0.60 -12.96 12.41
N ALA A 188 -1.63 -12.18 12.02
CA ALA A 188 -2.73 -12.68 11.19
C ALA A 188 -2.27 -13.08 9.79
N LEU A 189 -1.39 -12.29 9.17
CA LEU A 189 -0.80 -12.62 7.86
C LEU A 189 0.08 -13.87 7.95
N GLU A 190 0.97 -13.97 8.94
CA GLU A 190 1.84 -15.12 9.14
C GLU A 190 1.04 -16.40 9.42
N LYS A 191 -0.02 -16.30 10.23
CA LYS A 191 -0.97 -17.40 10.46
C LYS A 191 -1.70 -17.81 9.17
N GLY A 192 -1.96 -16.86 8.27
CA GLY A 192 -2.52 -17.10 6.94
C GLY A 192 -1.52 -17.67 5.92
N GLY A 193 -0.26 -17.86 6.30
CA GLY A 193 0.80 -18.45 5.47
C GLY A 193 1.65 -17.44 4.69
N TRP A 194 1.43 -16.13 4.83
CA TRP A 194 2.27 -15.13 4.20
C TRP A 194 3.59 -14.95 4.93
N LYS A 195 4.66 -14.69 4.18
CA LYS A 195 5.95 -14.29 4.73
C LYS A 195 5.99 -12.78 4.85
N VAL A 196 6.13 -12.27 6.08
CA VAL A 196 6.19 -10.84 6.37
C VAL A 196 7.61 -10.46 6.76
N GLU A 197 8.21 -9.53 6.02
CA GLU A 197 9.40 -8.80 6.45
C GLU A 197 8.93 -7.69 7.40
N TRP A 198 9.32 -7.79 8.67
CA TRP A 198 8.86 -6.90 9.73
C TRP A 198 9.97 -5.99 10.22
N HIS A 199 9.69 -4.69 10.27
CA HIS A 199 10.59 -3.68 10.82
C HIS A 199 9.86 -2.84 11.88
N ALA A 200 10.52 -2.60 13.01
CA ALA A 200 10.04 -1.70 14.05
C ALA A 200 11.07 -0.61 14.31
N TYR A 201 10.60 0.63 14.40
CA TYR A 201 11.47 1.81 14.55
C TYR A 201 11.09 2.62 15.79
N PRO A 202 12.06 3.29 16.46
CA PRO A 202 11.79 4.15 17.63
C PRO A 202 11.20 5.51 17.20
N MET A 203 10.10 5.49 16.44
CA MET A 203 9.39 6.65 15.91
C MET A 203 7.90 6.61 16.29
N GLU A 204 7.22 7.72 16.03
CA GLU A 204 5.76 7.87 16.18
C GLU A 204 5.03 7.51 14.86
N HIS A 205 3.90 8.20 14.54
CA HIS A 205 3.14 8.00 13.30
C HIS A 205 3.76 8.79 12.14
N GLU A 206 4.90 8.36 11.70
CA GLU A 206 5.72 9.02 10.69
C GLU A 206 6.51 7.98 9.88
N ALA A 207 7.21 8.42 8.85
CA ALA A 207 8.17 7.59 8.10
C ALA A 207 9.58 8.08 8.36
N SER A 208 10.46 7.20 8.85
CA SER A 208 11.87 7.53 9.06
C SER A 208 12.72 7.26 7.81
N HIS A 209 13.86 7.94 7.70
CA HIS A 209 14.82 7.69 6.62
C HIS A 209 15.28 6.22 6.58
N ALA A 210 15.48 5.58 7.75
CA ALA A 210 15.84 4.16 7.83
C ALA A 210 14.75 3.25 7.27
N GLU A 211 13.48 3.56 7.53
CA GLU A 211 12.33 2.85 6.98
C GLU A 211 12.24 3.01 5.46
N ILE A 212 12.39 4.22 4.93
CA ILE A 212 12.38 4.48 3.48
C ILE A 212 13.52 3.72 2.79
N ARG A 213 14.70 3.63 3.40
CA ARG A 213 15.83 2.82 2.88
C ARG A 213 15.51 1.32 2.90
N ALA A 214 14.83 0.82 3.92
CA ALA A 214 14.37 -0.57 3.98
C ALA A 214 13.36 -0.87 2.87
N VAL A 215 12.41 0.05 2.60
CA VAL A 215 11.49 -0.05 1.45
C VAL A 215 12.28 -0.10 0.14
N GLY A 216 13.27 0.77 -0.07
CA GLY A 216 14.11 0.75 -1.27
C GLY A 216 14.84 -0.58 -1.48
N SER A 217 15.36 -1.16 -0.39
CA SER A 217 15.99 -2.49 -0.40
C SER A 217 14.98 -3.59 -0.75
N PHE A 218 13.78 -3.54 -0.19
CA PHE A 218 12.69 -4.46 -0.53
C PHE A 218 12.30 -4.34 -2.01
N LEU A 219 12.05 -3.13 -2.52
CA LEU A 219 11.72 -2.88 -3.93
C LEU A 219 12.80 -3.42 -4.86
N THR A 220 14.07 -3.18 -4.53
CA THR A 220 15.21 -3.69 -5.30
C THR A 220 15.16 -5.22 -5.41
N ARG A 221 14.87 -5.93 -4.32
CA ARG A 221 14.80 -7.40 -4.34
C ARG A 221 13.63 -7.93 -5.16
N VAL A 222 12.43 -7.38 -4.94
CA VAL A 222 11.21 -7.92 -5.57
C VAL A 222 11.07 -7.52 -7.03
N LEU A 223 11.69 -6.40 -7.43
CA LEU A 223 11.64 -5.91 -8.81
C LEU A 223 12.89 -6.26 -9.64
N ALA A 224 14.03 -6.60 -9.01
CA ALA A 224 15.21 -7.08 -9.74
C ALA A 224 15.03 -8.50 -10.28
N ALA A 225 14.20 -9.32 -9.65
CA ALA A 225 13.89 -10.65 -10.14
C ALA A 225 13.08 -10.53 -11.45
N LYS A 226 13.74 -10.66 -12.60
CA LYS A 226 13.05 -10.93 -13.86
C LYS A 226 12.21 -12.17 -13.63
N ALA A 227 10.91 -12.10 -13.93
CA ALA A 227 10.08 -13.29 -13.98
C ALA A 227 10.81 -14.31 -14.88
N SER A 228 11.26 -15.42 -14.28
CA SER A 228 11.73 -16.56 -15.04
C SER A 228 10.56 -17.00 -15.90
N GLY A 229 10.70 -16.80 -17.21
CA GLY A 229 9.70 -17.19 -18.20
C GLY A 229 9.51 -18.71 -18.26
#